data_25c58e1fe67ee17a20f80c1b500198e7
#
_entry.id   25c58e1fe67ee17a20f80c1b500198e7
#
_cell.length_a   1.000
_cell.length_b   1.000
_cell.length_c   1.000
_cell.angle_alpha   90.00
_cell.angle_beta   90.00
_cell.angle_gamma   90.00
#
_symmetry.space_group_name_H-M   'P 1'
#
loop_
_entity.id
_entity.type
_entity.pdbx_description
1 polymer ?
#
loop_
_entity_poly.entity_id
_entity_poly.type
_entity_poly.pdbx_seq_one_letter_code
_entity_poly.pdbx_strand_id
1 'polypeptide(L)'
;MSTTPTFDIICLGRAAVDLYGEQIGSPLQDMSSFAKYLGGSSANIALGTARLGLKSAMLARVGNEHMGTFVREELSRAGVDTTCVYTDPNRLTALVVLGIKDKETFPLIFYRQDCADMAISAADIDPQFIASGQSLLITGTHFSTPQTYAASKQAIQYAKAAGTKVIVDIDYRPVLWGLTSLGDGETRFISSENV
;
A
#
# COMPACT_ATOMS: atom_id res chain seq x y z
N MET A 1 15.52 -24.05 -18.04
CA MET A 1 14.45 -24.78 -17.34
C MET A 1 13.44 -23.76 -16.88
N SER A 2 12.20 -23.83 -17.35
CA SER A 2 11.12 -22.94 -16.89
C SER A 2 10.72 -23.40 -15.48
N THR A 3 11.13 -22.68 -14.45
CA THR A 3 10.65 -22.92 -13.09
C THR A 3 9.21 -22.43 -13.01
N THR A 4 8.30 -23.26 -12.55
CA THR A 4 6.92 -22.83 -12.26
C THR A 4 6.97 -21.69 -11.23
N PRO A 5 6.33 -20.54 -11.49
CA PRO A 5 6.30 -19.45 -10.54
C PRO A 5 5.74 -19.90 -9.18
N THR A 6 6.32 -19.37 -8.10
CA THR A 6 5.89 -19.67 -6.72
C THR A 6 4.61 -18.91 -6.37
N PHE A 7 4.49 -17.68 -6.86
CA PHE A 7 3.37 -16.79 -6.60
C PHE A 7 2.60 -16.47 -7.88
N ASP A 8 1.29 -16.36 -7.78
CA ASP A 8 0.44 -15.86 -8.86
C ASP A 8 0.57 -14.35 -8.98
N ILE A 9 0.71 -13.65 -7.84
CA ILE A 9 0.83 -12.21 -7.78
C ILE A 9 1.77 -11.76 -6.64
N ILE A 10 2.68 -10.85 -6.96
CA ILE A 10 3.47 -10.09 -5.99
C ILE A 10 2.95 -8.67 -6.00
N CYS A 11 2.52 -8.15 -4.85
CA CYS A 11 2.02 -6.79 -4.70
C CYS A 11 3.10 -5.91 -4.07
N LEU A 12 3.61 -4.93 -4.82
CA LEU A 12 4.57 -3.94 -4.33
C LEU A 12 3.86 -2.64 -3.98
N GLY A 13 4.05 -2.16 -2.77
CA GLY A 13 3.60 -0.83 -2.41
C GLY A 13 3.19 -0.65 -0.96
N ARG A 14 2.23 0.23 -0.75
CA ARG A 14 1.80 0.65 0.57
C ARG A 14 1.06 -0.44 1.32
N ALA A 15 1.51 -0.67 2.57
CA ALA A 15 0.80 -1.40 3.61
C ALA A 15 0.66 -0.47 4.82
N ALA A 16 -0.55 -0.29 5.31
CA ALA A 16 -0.89 0.72 6.30
C ALA A 16 -2.00 0.24 7.23
N VAL A 17 -2.38 1.07 8.18
CA VAL A 17 -3.56 0.85 9.02
C VAL A 17 -4.59 1.92 8.71
N ASP A 18 -5.84 1.50 8.52
CA ASP A 18 -6.98 2.38 8.39
C ASP A 18 -7.79 2.37 9.69
N LEU A 19 -8.04 3.55 10.26
CA LEU A 19 -8.88 3.77 11.43
C LEU A 19 -10.20 4.38 10.98
N TYR A 20 -11.25 3.56 10.97
CA TYR A 20 -12.61 3.99 10.60
C TYR A 20 -13.38 4.45 11.82
N GLY A 21 -13.83 5.70 11.81
CA GLY A 21 -14.73 6.23 12.85
C GLY A 21 -16.03 5.45 12.89
N GLU A 22 -16.45 5.07 14.11
CA GLU A 22 -17.64 4.23 14.31
C GLU A 22 -18.95 5.03 14.38
N GLN A 23 -18.88 6.36 14.56
CA GLN A 23 -20.05 7.24 14.60
C GLN A 23 -20.41 7.70 13.19
N ILE A 24 -21.09 6.83 12.42
CA ILE A 24 -21.53 7.12 11.05
C ILE A 24 -22.46 8.36 11.05
N GLY A 25 -22.19 9.30 10.16
CA GLY A 25 -22.92 10.55 10.04
C GLY A 25 -22.33 11.71 10.84
N SER A 26 -21.38 11.43 11.76
CA SER A 26 -20.71 12.48 12.52
C SER A 26 -19.52 13.06 11.75
N PRO A 27 -19.18 14.35 11.96
CA PRO A 27 -17.92 14.91 11.52
C PRO A 27 -16.73 14.18 12.15
N LEU A 28 -15.59 14.10 11.45
CA LEU A 28 -14.44 13.32 11.92
C LEU A 28 -13.91 13.79 13.29
N GLN A 29 -13.93 15.10 13.56
CA GLN A 29 -13.50 15.67 14.84
C GLN A 29 -14.40 15.29 16.04
N ASP A 30 -15.63 14.86 15.80
CA ASP A 30 -16.59 14.49 16.84
C ASP A 30 -16.62 12.96 17.07
N MET A 31 -15.82 12.20 16.33
CA MET A 31 -15.73 10.75 16.49
C MET A 31 -14.92 10.39 17.72
N SER A 32 -15.46 9.54 18.58
CA SER A 32 -14.87 9.15 19.86
C SER A 32 -14.27 7.73 19.87
N SER A 33 -14.58 6.91 18.85
CA SER A 33 -14.05 5.56 18.71
C SER A 33 -13.79 5.21 17.25
N PHE A 34 -12.83 4.30 17.03
CA PHE A 34 -12.39 3.90 15.70
C PHE A 34 -12.17 2.39 15.64
N ALA A 35 -12.70 1.75 14.61
CA ALA A 35 -12.37 0.37 14.26
C ALA A 35 -11.11 0.34 13.38
N LYS A 36 -10.24 -0.64 13.65
CA LYS A 36 -8.96 -0.80 12.98
C LYS A 36 -9.02 -1.85 11.88
N TYR A 37 -8.53 -1.50 10.69
CA TYR A 37 -8.46 -2.39 9.52
C TYR A 37 -7.12 -2.30 8.82
N LEU A 38 -6.80 -3.34 8.04
CA LEU A 38 -5.68 -3.29 7.10
C LEU A 38 -5.97 -2.22 6.05
N GLY A 39 -5.02 -1.32 5.85
CA GLY A 39 -5.04 -0.26 4.85
C GLY A 39 -3.91 -0.41 3.84
N GLY A 40 -3.93 0.50 2.85
CA GLY A 40 -2.97 0.48 1.76
C GLY A 40 -3.48 -0.28 0.53
N SER A 41 -3.43 0.37 -0.64
CA SER A 41 -3.96 -0.20 -1.88
C SER A 41 -3.31 -1.53 -2.23
N SER A 42 -1.97 -1.60 -2.23
CA SER A 42 -1.24 -2.84 -2.54
C SER A 42 -1.52 -3.95 -1.51
N ALA A 43 -1.59 -3.63 -0.22
CA ALA A 43 -1.90 -4.60 0.83
C ALA A 43 -3.33 -5.13 0.71
N ASN A 44 -4.30 -4.26 0.38
CA ASN A 44 -5.68 -4.67 0.13
C ASN A 44 -5.80 -5.59 -1.09
N ILE A 45 -5.02 -5.35 -2.16
CA ILE A 45 -5.00 -6.22 -3.33
C ILE A 45 -4.38 -7.57 -2.98
N ALA A 46 -3.25 -7.59 -2.25
CA ALA A 46 -2.61 -8.83 -1.81
C ALA A 46 -3.56 -9.69 -0.94
N LEU A 47 -4.22 -9.05 0.02
CA LEU A 47 -5.21 -9.71 0.88
C LEU A 47 -6.43 -10.20 0.09
N GLY A 48 -6.95 -9.37 -0.81
CA GLY A 48 -8.11 -9.71 -1.63
C GLY A 48 -7.84 -10.88 -2.57
N THR A 49 -6.69 -10.87 -3.25
CA THR A 49 -6.29 -11.95 -4.16
C THR A 49 -6.00 -13.25 -3.43
N ALA A 50 -5.40 -13.21 -2.23
CA ALA A 50 -5.22 -14.38 -1.38
C ALA A 50 -6.57 -14.98 -0.96
N ARG A 51 -7.54 -14.16 -0.55
CA ARG A 51 -8.90 -14.60 -0.21
C ARG A 51 -9.66 -15.21 -1.40
N LEU A 52 -9.30 -14.84 -2.62
CA LEU A 52 -9.81 -15.42 -3.85
C LEU A 52 -9.06 -16.70 -4.28
N GLY A 53 -8.10 -17.17 -3.47
CA GLY A 53 -7.39 -18.43 -3.69
C GLY A 53 -6.09 -18.32 -4.48
N LEU A 54 -5.60 -17.10 -4.78
CA LEU A 54 -4.31 -16.93 -5.43
C LEU A 54 -3.18 -17.03 -4.40
N LYS A 55 -2.02 -17.50 -4.84
CA LYS A 55 -0.76 -17.46 -4.10
C LYS A 55 -0.21 -16.03 -4.16
N SER A 56 -0.57 -15.23 -3.18
CA SER A 56 -0.22 -13.81 -3.11
C SER A 56 0.97 -13.57 -2.21
N ALA A 57 1.84 -12.63 -2.59
CA ALA A 57 2.94 -12.16 -1.77
C ALA A 57 2.92 -10.63 -1.69
N MET A 58 3.39 -10.09 -0.55
CA MET A 58 3.50 -8.66 -0.33
C MET A 58 4.96 -8.22 -0.23
N LEU A 59 5.34 -7.20 -1.00
CA LEU A 59 6.60 -6.50 -0.89
C LEU A 59 6.31 -5.08 -0.40
N ALA A 60 6.65 -4.82 0.87
CA ALA A 60 6.36 -3.56 1.55
C ALA A 60 7.37 -3.30 2.67
N ARG A 61 7.21 -2.15 3.33
CA ARG A 61 7.93 -1.83 4.57
C ARG A 61 6.94 -1.30 5.59
N VAL A 62 7.05 -1.79 6.84
CA VAL A 62 6.23 -1.36 7.99
C VAL A 62 7.15 -1.04 9.17
N GLY A 63 6.65 -0.29 10.14
CA GLY A 63 7.41 0.06 11.33
C GLY A 63 7.68 -1.12 12.26
N ASN A 64 8.63 -0.94 13.17
CA ASN A 64 8.94 -1.90 14.25
C ASN A 64 8.08 -1.61 15.49
N GLU A 65 6.77 -1.53 15.30
CA GLU A 65 5.79 -1.20 16.35
C GLU A 65 4.48 -1.98 16.15
N HIS A 66 3.53 -1.78 17.07
CA HIS A 66 2.31 -2.58 17.11
C HIS A 66 1.44 -2.53 15.84
N MET A 67 1.44 -1.41 15.11
CA MET A 67 0.69 -1.29 13.86
C MET A 67 1.39 -2.05 12.73
N GLY A 68 2.72 -2.06 12.70
CA GLY A 68 3.50 -2.90 11.79
C GLY A 68 3.29 -4.39 12.04
N THR A 69 3.25 -4.79 13.31
CA THR A 69 2.89 -6.16 13.72
C THR A 69 1.48 -6.52 13.24
N PHE A 70 0.51 -5.65 13.49
CA PHE A 70 -0.87 -5.85 13.04
C PHE A 70 -0.96 -6.06 11.52
N VAL A 71 -0.31 -5.22 10.72
CA VAL A 71 -0.30 -5.35 9.25
C VAL A 71 0.24 -6.71 8.81
N ARG A 72 1.35 -7.17 9.40
CA ARG A 72 1.93 -8.49 9.08
C ARG A 72 0.99 -9.63 9.43
N GLU A 73 0.39 -9.59 10.62
CA GLU A 73 -0.52 -10.63 11.09
C GLU A 73 -1.78 -10.72 10.24
N GLU A 74 -2.37 -9.58 9.85
CA GLU A 74 -3.56 -9.57 8.98
C GLU A 74 -3.27 -10.15 7.59
N LEU A 75 -2.13 -9.78 6.99
CA LEU A 75 -1.69 -10.34 5.72
C LEU A 75 -1.43 -11.86 5.83
N SER A 76 -0.66 -12.27 6.84
CA SER A 76 -0.34 -13.69 7.06
C SER A 76 -1.60 -14.53 7.36
N ARG A 77 -2.53 -14.00 8.14
CA ARG A 77 -3.81 -14.67 8.45
C ARG A 77 -4.67 -14.89 7.21
N ALA A 78 -4.55 -13.99 6.22
CA ALA A 78 -5.20 -14.13 4.92
C ALA A 78 -4.47 -15.07 3.96
N GLY A 79 -3.29 -15.61 4.32
CA GLY A 79 -2.49 -16.48 3.48
C GLY A 79 -1.55 -15.76 2.52
N VAL A 80 -1.31 -14.46 2.73
CA VAL A 80 -0.32 -13.69 1.96
C VAL A 80 1.08 -14.00 2.49
N ASP A 81 2.02 -14.29 1.60
CA ASP A 81 3.44 -14.36 1.95
C ASP A 81 3.95 -12.98 2.35
N THR A 82 4.53 -12.89 3.54
CA THR A 82 5.05 -11.65 4.13
C THR A 82 6.56 -11.61 4.28
N THR A 83 7.27 -12.55 3.64
CA THR A 83 8.74 -12.67 3.72
C THR A 83 9.44 -11.36 3.32
N CYS A 84 8.91 -10.66 2.32
CA CYS A 84 9.40 -9.36 1.85
C CYS A 84 8.62 -8.15 2.40
N VAL A 85 7.91 -8.31 3.51
CA VAL A 85 7.42 -7.18 4.30
C VAL A 85 8.51 -6.77 5.29
N TYR A 86 9.35 -5.82 4.92
CA TYR A 86 10.51 -5.42 5.72
C TYR A 86 10.11 -4.60 6.95
N THR A 87 10.94 -4.62 7.97
CA THR A 87 10.78 -3.81 9.19
C THR A 87 11.66 -2.57 9.10
N ASP A 88 11.08 -1.39 9.27
CA ASP A 88 11.83 -0.15 9.47
C ASP A 88 12.03 0.09 10.96
N PRO A 89 13.28 0.20 11.44
CA PRO A 89 13.55 0.40 12.87
C PRO A 89 13.30 1.84 13.35
N ASN A 90 13.21 2.79 12.43
CA ASN A 90 13.19 4.22 12.74
C ASN A 90 11.89 4.93 12.37
N ARG A 91 11.06 4.31 11.49
CA ARG A 91 9.83 4.89 10.99
C ARG A 91 8.61 4.13 11.46
N LEU A 92 7.51 4.84 11.63
CA LEU A 92 6.22 4.25 11.98
C LEU A 92 5.49 3.72 10.74
N THR A 93 4.59 2.79 10.97
CA THR A 93 3.62 2.35 9.96
C THR A 93 2.66 3.49 9.63
N ALA A 94 2.35 3.68 8.36
CA ALA A 94 1.41 4.70 7.93
C ALA A 94 0.00 4.44 8.47
N LEU A 95 -0.70 5.52 8.85
CA LEU A 95 -2.08 5.49 9.29
C LEU A 95 -2.96 6.34 8.37
N VAL A 96 -4.19 5.91 8.18
CA VAL A 96 -5.26 6.74 7.63
C VAL A 96 -6.39 6.78 8.66
N VAL A 97 -6.83 7.98 9.00
CA VAL A 97 -8.01 8.18 9.84
C VAL A 97 -9.14 8.66 8.95
N LEU A 98 -10.26 7.99 9.00
CA LEU A 98 -11.38 8.30 8.12
C LEU A 98 -12.74 8.10 8.80
N GLY A 99 -13.72 8.82 8.29
CA GLY A 99 -15.10 8.73 8.71
C GLY A 99 -16.03 8.45 7.55
N ILE A 100 -17.23 8.01 7.86
CA ILE A 100 -18.35 7.90 6.92
C ILE A 100 -19.37 8.94 7.34
N LYS A 101 -19.42 10.08 6.65
CA LYS A 101 -20.36 11.15 6.94
C LYS A 101 -21.71 10.85 6.28
N ASP A 102 -21.69 10.49 5.02
CA ASP A 102 -22.87 10.10 4.24
C ASP A 102 -22.43 9.15 3.08
N LYS A 103 -23.33 8.89 2.13
CA LYS A 103 -23.07 7.99 1.00
C LYS A 103 -22.00 8.50 0.02
N GLU A 104 -21.71 9.79 0.05
CA GLU A 104 -20.82 10.46 -0.91
C GLU A 104 -19.59 11.09 -0.24
N THR A 105 -19.67 11.35 1.09
CA THR A 105 -18.66 12.10 1.83
C THR A 105 -17.93 11.20 2.82
N PHE A 106 -16.63 11.00 2.58
CA PHE A 106 -15.75 10.16 3.39
C PHE A 106 -14.51 10.98 3.79
N PRO A 107 -14.63 11.87 4.82
CA PRO A 107 -13.49 12.65 5.28
C PRO A 107 -12.37 11.73 5.72
N LEU A 108 -11.14 12.00 5.23
CA LEU A 108 -10.00 11.19 5.57
C LEU A 108 -8.72 12.01 5.66
N ILE A 109 -7.82 11.61 6.55
CA ILE A 109 -6.52 12.24 6.80
C ILE A 109 -5.45 11.16 6.68
N PHE A 110 -4.43 11.43 5.85
CA PHE A 110 -3.27 10.56 5.72
C PHE A 110 -2.16 10.98 6.69
N TYR A 111 -1.89 10.17 7.69
CA TYR A 111 -0.70 10.27 8.54
C TYR A 111 0.42 9.44 7.91
N ARG A 112 1.00 9.95 6.81
CA ARG A 112 2.00 9.24 5.98
C ARG A 112 3.24 10.08 5.69
N GLN A 113 3.57 11.03 6.53
CA GLN A 113 4.85 11.75 6.41
C GLN A 113 5.99 10.89 6.95
N ASP A 114 7.01 10.65 6.12
CA ASP A 114 8.20 9.85 6.46
C ASP A 114 7.88 8.50 7.13
N CYS A 115 6.78 7.85 6.73
CA CYS A 115 6.42 6.54 7.23
C CYS A 115 7.25 5.42 6.59
N ALA A 116 7.22 4.25 7.19
CA ALA A 116 8.03 3.10 6.81
C ALA A 116 7.85 2.69 5.33
N ASP A 117 6.62 2.72 4.81
CA ASP A 117 6.32 2.37 3.43
C ASP A 117 6.97 3.31 2.40
N MET A 118 7.27 4.56 2.79
CA MET A 118 7.99 5.52 1.95
C MET A 118 9.51 5.27 1.92
N ALA A 119 10.02 4.45 2.82
CA ALA A 119 11.45 4.14 2.95
C ALA A 119 11.89 2.94 2.09
N ILE A 120 10.97 2.28 1.40
CA ILE A 120 11.33 1.20 0.47
C ILE A 120 12.23 1.77 -0.64
N SER A 121 13.29 1.06 -0.96
CA SER A 121 14.32 1.50 -1.88
C SER A 121 14.64 0.43 -2.93
N ALA A 122 15.41 0.79 -3.95
CA ALA A 122 15.84 -0.16 -4.96
C ALA A 122 16.67 -1.32 -4.38
N ALA A 123 17.37 -1.11 -3.24
CA ALA A 123 18.12 -2.15 -2.55
C ALA A 123 17.23 -3.21 -1.87
N ASP A 124 15.96 -2.88 -1.62
CA ASP A 124 14.98 -3.82 -1.05
C ASP A 124 14.36 -4.75 -2.12
N ILE A 125 14.65 -4.51 -3.40
CA ILE A 125 14.07 -5.25 -4.52
C ILE A 125 14.98 -6.41 -4.91
N ASP A 126 14.63 -7.61 -4.45
CA ASP A 126 15.32 -8.84 -4.84
C ASP A 126 14.84 -9.32 -6.23
N PRO A 127 15.73 -9.42 -7.24
CA PRO A 127 15.37 -9.89 -8.57
C PRO A 127 14.84 -11.33 -8.56
N GLN A 128 15.32 -12.19 -7.65
CA GLN A 128 14.87 -13.57 -7.57
C GLN A 128 13.45 -13.65 -7.01
N PHE A 129 13.14 -12.82 -6.00
CA PHE A 129 11.78 -12.72 -5.49
C PHE A 129 10.81 -12.22 -6.57
N ILE A 130 11.17 -11.17 -7.31
CA ILE A 130 10.33 -10.68 -8.42
C ILE A 130 10.13 -11.76 -9.50
N ALA A 131 11.19 -12.50 -9.86
CA ALA A 131 11.12 -13.57 -10.85
C ALA A 131 10.28 -14.79 -10.40
N SER A 132 10.03 -14.93 -9.09
CA SER A 132 9.20 -16.00 -8.54
C SER A 132 7.70 -15.78 -8.72
N GLY A 133 7.28 -14.60 -9.18
CA GLY A 133 5.88 -14.27 -9.44
C GLY A 133 5.47 -14.42 -10.91
N GLN A 134 4.23 -14.84 -11.17
CA GLN A 134 3.63 -14.75 -12.50
C GLN A 134 3.33 -13.29 -12.87
N SER A 135 2.95 -12.49 -11.89
CA SER A 135 2.69 -11.06 -12.07
C SER A 135 3.24 -10.24 -10.90
N LEU A 136 3.66 -9.01 -11.22
CA LEU A 136 4.03 -7.95 -10.31
C LEU A 136 2.99 -6.85 -10.42
N LEU A 137 2.29 -6.54 -9.32
CA LEU A 137 1.35 -5.42 -9.23
C LEU A 137 2.00 -4.27 -8.45
N ILE A 138 1.86 -3.07 -8.99
CA ILE A 138 2.30 -1.82 -8.34
C ILE A 138 1.14 -0.83 -8.40
N THR A 139 0.91 -0.08 -7.30
CA THR A 139 -0.12 0.96 -7.27
C THR A 139 0.47 2.35 -7.50
N GLY A 140 -0.31 3.25 -8.10
CA GLY A 140 0.12 4.59 -8.49
C GLY A 140 0.65 5.44 -7.33
N THR A 141 0.11 5.25 -6.12
CA THR A 141 0.62 5.92 -4.91
C THR A 141 2.09 5.61 -4.61
N HIS A 142 2.62 4.50 -5.13
CA HIS A 142 4.03 4.12 -4.96
C HIS A 142 4.98 4.83 -5.94
N PHE A 143 4.45 5.57 -6.89
CA PHE A 143 5.23 6.45 -7.78
C PHE A 143 5.34 7.89 -7.27
N SER A 144 4.71 8.22 -6.13
CA SER A 144 4.53 9.60 -5.65
C SER A 144 5.79 10.24 -5.05
N THR A 145 6.83 9.47 -4.75
CA THR A 145 8.10 10.00 -4.24
C THR A 145 9.29 9.50 -5.06
N PRO A 146 10.40 10.25 -5.16
CA PRO A 146 11.57 9.80 -5.91
C PRO A 146 12.11 8.43 -5.48
N GLN A 147 12.09 8.14 -4.17
CA GLN A 147 12.62 6.90 -3.62
C GLN A 147 11.73 5.70 -3.98
N THR A 148 10.43 5.78 -3.71
CA THR A 148 9.49 4.71 -4.04
C THR A 148 9.33 4.53 -5.56
N TYR A 149 9.44 5.63 -6.32
CA TYR A 149 9.51 5.58 -7.79
C TYR A 149 10.73 4.77 -8.27
N ALA A 150 11.92 5.03 -7.71
CA ALA A 150 13.14 4.30 -8.08
C ALA A 150 13.00 2.80 -7.76
N ALA A 151 12.48 2.44 -6.59
CA ALA A 151 12.20 1.06 -6.21
C ALA A 151 11.21 0.39 -7.16
N SER A 152 10.10 1.06 -7.48
CA SER A 152 9.09 0.57 -8.43
C SER A 152 9.68 0.37 -9.83
N LYS A 153 10.47 1.32 -10.31
CA LYS A 153 11.16 1.22 -11.61
C LYS A 153 12.13 0.02 -11.65
N GLN A 154 12.87 -0.20 -10.57
CA GLN A 154 13.79 -1.35 -10.44
C GLN A 154 13.01 -2.67 -10.47
N ALA A 155 11.91 -2.77 -9.72
CA ALA A 155 11.05 -3.95 -9.72
C ALA A 155 10.47 -4.24 -11.12
N ILE A 156 10.01 -3.22 -11.84
CA ILE A 156 9.53 -3.35 -13.22
C ILE A 156 10.64 -3.86 -14.15
N GLN A 157 11.87 -3.37 -14.01
CA GLN A 157 13.00 -3.83 -14.81
C GLN A 157 13.28 -5.33 -14.57
N TYR A 158 13.29 -5.77 -13.31
CA TYR A 158 13.48 -7.18 -12.96
C TYR A 158 12.32 -8.04 -13.46
N ALA A 159 11.08 -7.58 -13.31
CA ALA A 159 9.90 -8.28 -13.82
C ALA A 159 9.97 -8.48 -15.34
N LYS A 160 10.31 -7.44 -16.09
CA LYS A 160 10.47 -7.52 -17.56
C LYS A 160 11.59 -8.48 -17.95
N ALA A 161 12.73 -8.45 -17.25
CA ALA A 161 13.86 -9.35 -17.52
C ALA A 161 13.51 -10.82 -17.24
N ALA A 162 12.67 -11.09 -16.25
CA ALA A 162 12.21 -12.42 -15.87
C ALA A 162 10.99 -12.92 -16.68
N GLY A 163 10.35 -12.07 -17.48
CA GLY A 163 9.09 -12.41 -18.16
C GLY A 163 7.86 -12.36 -17.24
N THR A 164 7.99 -11.81 -16.02
CA THR A 164 6.88 -11.57 -15.08
C THR A 164 5.99 -10.45 -15.62
N LYS A 165 4.67 -10.66 -15.65
CA LYS A 165 3.70 -9.66 -16.11
C LYS A 165 3.65 -8.48 -15.15
N VAL A 166 3.72 -7.26 -15.67
CA VAL A 166 3.55 -6.04 -14.86
C VAL A 166 2.13 -5.54 -14.95
N ILE A 167 1.52 -5.30 -13.79
CA ILE A 167 0.17 -4.74 -13.62
C ILE A 167 0.32 -3.43 -12.85
N VAL A 168 -0.30 -2.37 -13.32
CA VAL A 168 -0.33 -1.07 -12.63
C VAL A 168 -1.78 -0.71 -12.34
N ASP A 169 -2.09 -0.57 -11.04
CA ASP A 169 -3.32 0.07 -10.59
C ASP A 169 -3.04 1.58 -10.46
N ILE A 170 -3.83 2.40 -11.13
CA ILE A 170 -3.59 3.85 -11.18
C ILE A 170 -3.65 4.47 -9.78
N ASP A 171 -4.59 4.06 -8.92
CA ASP A 171 -4.76 4.49 -7.51
C ASP A 171 -4.23 5.92 -7.26
N TYR A 172 -4.80 6.87 -7.96
CA TYR A 172 -4.38 8.27 -7.87
C TYR A 172 -4.97 8.94 -6.63
N ARG A 173 -4.11 9.53 -5.81
CA ARG A 173 -4.47 10.26 -4.60
C ARG A 173 -3.69 11.58 -4.58
N PRO A 174 -4.29 12.72 -4.95
CA PRO A 174 -3.60 14.02 -5.04
C PRO A 174 -2.80 14.39 -3.80
N VAL A 175 -3.35 14.17 -2.61
CA VAL A 175 -2.68 14.43 -1.34
C VAL A 175 -1.36 13.66 -1.19
N LEU A 176 -1.29 12.42 -1.67
CA LEU A 176 -0.08 11.59 -1.59
C LEU A 176 0.99 12.00 -2.62
N TRP A 177 0.58 12.75 -3.65
CA TRP A 177 1.46 13.37 -4.64
C TRP A 177 1.87 14.79 -4.25
N GLY A 178 1.42 15.28 -3.09
CA GLY A 178 1.70 16.65 -2.64
C GLY A 178 0.98 17.74 -3.43
N LEU A 179 -0.11 17.40 -4.12
CA LEU A 179 -0.88 18.30 -4.97
C LEU A 179 -2.04 18.96 -4.24
N THR A 180 -2.37 18.49 -3.05
CA THR A 180 -3.36 19.10 -2.13
C THR A 180 -2.79 19.13 -0.71
N SER A 181 -3.46 19.83 0.22
CA SER A 181 -3.04 19.84 1.63
C SER A 181 -3.22 18.46 2.28
N LEU A 182 -2.50 18.20 3.37
CA LEU A 182 -2.59 16.92 4.09
C LEU A 182 -3.97 16.64 4.68
N GLY A 183 -4.78 17.69 4.91
CA GLY A 183 -6.15 17.59 5.39
C GLY A 183 -7.19 17.32 4.28
N ASP A 184 -6.80 17.39 3.01
CA ASP A 184 -7.70 17.23 1.85
C ASP A 184 -7.67 15.81 1.26
N GLY A 185 -7.54 14.80 2.13
CA GLY A 185 -7.44 13.40 1.70
C GLY A 185 -8.64 12.89 0.90
N GLU A 186 -9.81 13.50 1.06
CA GLU A 186 -11.03 13.18 0.29
C GLU A 186 -11.03 13.78 -1.13
N THR A 187 -10.22 14.79 -1.40
CA THR A 187 -10.12 15.42 -2.73
C THR A 187 -9.51 14.44 -3.72
N ARG A 188 -10.27 14.05 -4.73
CA ARG A 188 -9.88 13.06 -5.74
C ARG A 188 -9.58 13.66 -7.10
N PHE A 189 -9.99 14.91 -7.32
CA PHE A 189 -9.84 15.59 -8.59
C PHE A 189 -9.08 16.90 -8.40
N ILE A 190 -8.18 17.18 -9.35
CA ILE A 190 -7.47 18.46 -9.47
C ILE A 190 -7.90 19.06 -10.78
N SER A 191 -8.15 20.37 -10.81
CA SER A 191 -8.41 21.06 -12.07
C SER A 191 -7.17 21.01 -12.97
N SER A 192 -7.39 20.94 -14.28
CA SER A 192 -6.31 20.93 -15.28
C SER A 192 -5.38 22.17 -15.23
N GLU A 193 -5.77 23.20 -14.48
CA GLU A 193 -4.98 24.43 -14.29
C GLU A 193 -3.83 24.25 -13.28
N ASN A 194 -3.82 23.13 -12.53
CA ASN A 194 -2.84 22.82 -11.47
C ASN A 194 -1.92 21.63 -11.82
N VAL A 195 -1.93 21.17 -13.07
CA VAL A 195 -1.11 20.02 -13.54
C VAL A 195 -0.05 20.51 -14.53
#